data_b7d1dcb4b01c58972631ecaf84b224f3
#
_entry.id   b7d1dcb4b01c58972631ecaf84b224f3
#
_cell.length_a   1.000
_cell.length_b   1.000
_cell.length_c   1.000
_cell.angle_alpha   90.00
_cell.angle_beta   90.00
_cell.angle_gamma   90.00
#
_symmetry.space_group_name_H-M   'P 1'
#
loop_
_entity.id
_entity.type
_entity.pdbx_description
1 polymer ?
#
loop_
_entity_poly.entity_id
_entity_poly.type
_entity_poly.pdbx_seq_one_letter_code
_entity_poly.pdbx_strand_id
1 'polypeptide(L)'
;MKRSKISSDKVLMIVFYVLLALIALICLFPIVFAFIGSLSTEEEVTRNGFTLFPETISFDTYKYVFQTQGPKLLNAYKTSILVTVGGTLLSVFVTITYAYTITVRDFKFGKFLAFFAYFTMLFNGGMLPWYLVTTKYLGLKDSYLAMILPYAMNVFNMYLIRNFIKGLPYELIE
;
A
#
# COMPACT_ATOMS: atom_id res chain seq x y z
N MET A 1 33.42 -26.38 -28.49
CA MET A 1 32.64 -26.77 -27.32
C MET A 1 31.71 -25.65 -26.81
N LYS A 2 30.79 -25.12 -27.64
CA LYS A 2 29.89 -23.97 -27.26
C LYS A 2 28.39 -24.29 -27.33
N ARG A 3 28.02 -25.54 -27.61
CA ARG A 3 26.60 -25.94 -27.82
C ARG A 3 25.83 -26.40 -26.58
N SER A 4 26.49 -26.75 -25.46
CA SER A 4 25.78 -27.29 -24.28
C SER A 4 25.25 -26.23 -23.32
N LYS A 5 25.85 -25.03 -23.25
CA LYS A 5 25.44 -23.94 -22.36
C LYS A 5 24.07 -23.33 -22.73
N ILE A 6 23.82 -23.15 -24.02
CA ILE A 6 22.56 -22.55 -24.52
C ILE A 6 21.35 -23.44 -24.26
N SER A 7 21.54 -24.76 -24.24
CA SER A 7 20.46 -25.71 -23.93
C SER A 7 20.10 -25.72 -22.44
N SER A 8 21.10 -25.68 -21.56
CA SER A 8 20.89 -25.61 -20.09
C SER A 8 20.20 -24.32 -19.66
N ASP A 9 20.60 -23.18 -20.20
CA ASP A 9 20.00 -21.88 -19.86
C ASP A 9 18.53 -21.81 -20.30
N LYS A 10 18.19 -22.39 -21.46
CA LYS A 10 16.78 -22.47 -21.91
C LYS A 10 15.93 -23.38 -21.03
N VAL A 11 16.46 -24.52 -20.60
CA VAL A 11 15.76 -25.44 -19.69
C VAL A 11 15.54 -24.76 -18.33
N LEU A 12 16.56 -24.09 -17.80
CA LEU A 12 16.46 -23.29 -16.57
C LEU A 12 15.38 -22.21 -16.68
N MET A 13 15.35 -21.45 -17.76
CA MET A 13 14.33 -20.43 -18.02
C MET A 13 12.92 -21.03 -18.05
N ILE A 14 12.74 -22.16 -18.74
CA ILE A 14 11.42 -22.85 -18.78
C ILE A 14 11.00 -23.29 -17.39
N VAL A 15 11.89 -23.87 -16.59
CA VAL A 15 11.62 -24.29 -15.21
C VAL A 15 11.19 -23.08 -14.37
N PHE A 16 11.89 -21.95 -14.46
CA PHE A 16 11.54 -20.71 -13.76
C PHE A 16 10.14 -20.19 -14.20
N TYR A 17 9.84 -20.18 -15.49
CA TYR A 17 8.52 -19.76 -15.97
C TYR A 17 7.40 -20.67 -15.47
N VAL A 18 7.62 -21.99 -15.47
CA VAL A 18 6.64 -22.94 -14.92
C VAL A 18 6.43 -22.72 -13.43
N LEU A 19 7.51 -22.55 -12.67
CA LEU A 19 7.43 -22.24 -11.24
C LEU A 19 6.67 -20.94 -10.98
N LEU A 20 6.99 -19.88 -11.70
CA LEU A 20 6.29 -18.59 -11.57
C LEU A 20 4.82 -18.70 -11.96
N ALA A 21 4.50 -19.46 -13.00
CA ALA A 21 3.12 -19.71 -13.40
C ALA A 21 2.34 -20.48 -12.34
N LEU A 22 2.95 -21.50 -11.71
CA LEU A 22 2.34 -22.23 -10.61
C LEU A 22 2.07 -21.34 -9.39
N ILE A 23 3.05 -20.51 -9.00
CA ILE A 23 2.88 -19.55 -7.91
C ILE A 23 1.77 -18.54 -8.23
N ALA A 24 1.72 -18.03 -9.46
CA ALA A 24 0.68 -17.12 -9.89
C ALA A 24 -0.72 -17.78 -9.84
N LEU A 25 -0.85 -19.03 -10.25
CA LEU A 25 -2.10 -19.78 -10.15
C LEU A 25 -2.54 -19.97 -8.70
N ILE A 26 -1.61 -20.32 -7.82
CA ILE A 26 -1.88 -20.44 -6.37
C ILE A 26 -2.35 -19.10 -5.79
N CYS A 27 -1.73 -18.00 -6.18
CA CYS A 27 -2.12 -16.65 -5.73
C CYS A 27 -3.48 -16.20 -6.30
N LEU A 28 -3.84 -16.65 -7.52
CA LEU A 28 -5.14 -16.36 -8.12
C LEU A 28 -6.28 -17.19 -7.53
N PHE A 29 -5.98 -18.39 -7.02
CA PHE A 29 -6.98 -19.31 -6.49
C PHE A 29 -7.93 -18.67 -5.46
N PRO A 30 -7.47 -18.01 -4.38
CA PRO A 30 -8.37 -17.38 -3.40
C PRO A 30 -9.24 -16.27 -4.00
N ILE A 31 -8.74 -15.54 -5.00
CA ILE A 31 -9.50 -14.49 -5.68
C ILE A 31 -10.64 -15.10 -6.49
N VAL A 32 -10.34 -16.12 -7.30
CA VAL A 32 -11.33 -16.85 -8.10
C VAL A 32 -12.35 -17.52 -7.18
N PHE A 33 -11.89 -18.13 -6.09
CA PHE A 33 -12.76 -18.79 -5.11
C PHE A 33 -13.72 -17.79 -4.44
N ALA A 34 -13.23 -16.63 -4.03
CA ALA A 34 -14.06 -15.57 -3.47
C ALA A 34 -15.08 -15.03 -4.49
N PHE A 35 -14.66 -14.87 -5.75
CA PHE A 35 -15.55 -14.44 -6.84
C PHE A 35 -16.66 -15.46 -7.09
N ILE A 36 -16.34 -16.74 -7.20
CA ILE A 36 -17.33 -17.81 -7.36
C ILE A 36 -18.28 -17.86 -6.16
N GLY A 37 -17.73 -17.80 -4.93
CA GLY A 37 -18.53 -17.76 -3.70
C GLY A 37 -19.49 -16.58 -3.62
N SER A 38 -19.12 -15.43 -4.20
CA SER A 38 -20.01 -14.25 -4.26
C SER A 38 -21.22 -14.42 -5.19
N LEU A 39 -21.16 -15.39 -6.09
CA LEU A 39 -22.24 -15.76 -7.03
C LEU A 39 -23.07 -16.95 -6.55
N SER A 40 -22.71 -17.58 -5.43
CA SER A 40 -23.46 -18.70 -4.85
C SER A 40 -24.66 -18.21 -4.04
N THR A 41 -25.72 -19.01 -3.96
CA THR A 41 -26.87 -18.71 -3.11
C THR A 41 -26.55 -18.97 -1.63
N GLU A 42 -27.21 -18.25 -0.72
CA GLU A 42 -27.04 -18.44 0.73
C GLU A 42 -27.44 -19.86 1.17
N GLU A 43 -28.48 -20.43 0.54
CA GLU A 43 -28.93 -21.80 0.80
C GLU A 43 -27.88 -22.83 0.43
N GLU A 44 -27.24 -22.66 -0.74
CA GLU A 44 -26.20 -23.57 -1.22
C GLU A 44 -24.96 -23.50 -0.32
N VAL A 45 -24.52 -22.27 0.03
CA VAL A 45 -23.37 -22.08 0.93
C VAL A 45 -23.63 -22.67 2.32
N THR A 46 -24.85 -22.55 2.84
CA THR A 46 -25.21 -23.11 4.15
C THR A 46 -25.28 -24.63 4.12
N ARG A 47 -25.74 -25.22 3.00
CA ARG A 47 -25.94 -26.66 2.85
C ARG A 47 -24.66 -27.40 2.49
N ASN A 48 -23.91 -26.90 1.53
CA ASN A 48 -22.77 -27.59 0.91
C ASN A 48 -21.43 -26.92 1.23
N GLY A 49 -21.43 -25.76 1.91
CA GLY A 49 -20.26 -24.91 2.04
C GLY A 49 -19.93 -24.16 0.75
N PHE A 50 -18.77 -23.50 0.72
CA PHE A 50 -18.28 -22.86 -0.50
C PHE A 50 -17.75 -23.91 -1.48
N THR A 51 -18.36 -23.99 -2.67
CA THR A 51 -17.96 -24.89 -3.77
C THR A 51 -17.35 -24.09 -4.91
N LEU A 52 -16.46 -24.73 -5.68
CA LEU A 52 -15.89 -24.13 -6.90
C LEU A 52 -16.88 -24.10 -8.08
N PHE A 53 -17.93 -24.92 -8.00
CA PHE A 53 -18.95 -25.03 -9.05
C PHE A 53 -20.30 -24.88 -8.40
N PRO A 54 -20.85 -23.65 -8.31
CA PRO A 54 -22.17 -23.41 -7.76
C PRO A 54 -23.24 -24.06 -8.66
N GLU A 55 -24.22 -24.69 -8.03
CA GLU A 55 -25.34 -25.28 -8.74
C GLU A 55 -26.25 -24.21 -9.37
N THR A 56 -26.37 -23.07 -8.67
CA THR A 56 -27.16 -21.92 -9.10
C THR A 56 -26.40 -20.63 -8.98
N ILE A 57 -26.32 -19.87 -10.09
CA ILE A 57 -25.69 -18.53 -10.07
C ILE A 57 -26.73 -17.51 -9.60
N SER A 58 -26.44 -16.83 -8.49
CA SER A 58 -27.28 -15.77 -7.94
C SER A 58 -26.51 -14.45 -7.79
N PHE A 59 -27.20 -13.35 -8.03
CA PHE A 59 -26.72 -12.00 -7.76
C PHE A 59 -27.32 -11.40 -6.48
N ASP A 60 -27.94 -12.19 -5.63
CA ASP A 60 -28.64 -11.72 -4.44
C ASP A 60 -27.69 -11.11 -3.41
N THR A 61 -26.48 -11.65 -3.30
CA THR A 61 -25.40 -11.06 -2.48
C THR A 61 -25.09 -9.62 -2.91
N TYR A 62 -25.00 -9.39 -4.21
CA TYR A 62 -24.75 -8.03 -4.72
C TYR A 62 -25.95 -7.11 -4.51
N LYS A 63 -27.18 -7.58 -4.74
CA LYS A 63 -28.40 -6.82 -4.43
C LYS A 63 -28.47 -6.44 -2.97
N TYR A 64 -28.19 -7.37 -2.05
CA TYR A 64 -28.16 -7.13 -0.63
C TYR A 64 -27.10 -6.06 -0.27
N VAL A 65 -25.90 -6.16 -0.80
CA VAL A 65 -24.84 -5.18 -0.56
C VAL A 65 -25.25 -3.78 -1.03
N PHE A 66 -25.81 -3.65 -2.24
CA PHE A 66 -26.20 -2.35 -2.76
C PHE A 66 -27.45 -1.78 -2.09
N GLN A 67 -28.45 -2.60 -1.80
CA GLN A 67 -29.72 -2.14 -1.23
C GLN A 67 -29.62 -1.90 0.29
N THR A 68 -28.99 -2.81 1.02
CA THR A 68 -28.97 -2.77 2.49
C THR A 68 -27.74 -2.05 3.02
N GLN A 69 -26.57 -2.26 2.43
CA GLN A 69 -25.30 -1.68 2.87
C GLN A 69 -24.83 -0.51 2.00
N GLY A 70 -25.55 -0.17 0.93
CA GLY A 70 -25.18 0.86 -0.03
C GLY A 70 -24.76 2.20 0.62
N PRO A 71 -25.54 2.78 1.54
CA PRO A 71 -25.16 4.03 2.20
C PRO A 71 -23.87 3.93 3.01
N LYS A 72 -23.66 2.81 3.72
CA LYS A 72 -22.41 2.57 4.46
C LYS A 72 -21.22 2.41 3.54
N LEU A 73 -21.41 1.68 2.43
CA LEU A 73 -20.41 1.47 1.42
C LEU A 73 -19.98 2.79 0.76
N LEU A 74 -20.96 3.63 0.40
CA LEU A 74 -20.68 4.96 -0.16
C LEU A 74 -19.90 5.85 0.81
N ASN A 75 -20.25 5.83 2.10
CA ASN A 75 -19.51 6.57 3.12
C ASN A 75 -18.08 6.03 3.29
N ALA A 76 -17.89 4.71 3.25
CA ALA A 76 -16.57 4.09 3.28
C ALA A 76 -15.70 4.51 2.08
N TYR A 77 -16.27 4.52 0.85
CA TYR A 77 -15.57 5.01 -0.34
C TYR A 77 -15.23 6.50 -0.24
N LYS A 78 -16.16 7.36 0.21
CA LYS A 78 -15.88 8.78 0.44
C LYS A 78 -14.73 8.98 1.40
N THR A 79 -14.74 8.29 2.54
CA THR A 79 -13.67 8.33 3.53
C THR A 79 -12.35 7.89 2.93
N SER A 80 -12.32 6.75 2.23
CA SER A 80 -11.11 6.23 1.59
C SER A 80 -10.54 7.20 0.56
N ILE A 81 -11.38 7.78 -0.29
CA ILE A 81 -10.96 8.77 -1.30
C ILE A 81 -10.40 10.01 -0.61
N LEU A 82 -11.11 10.55 0.38
CA LEU A 82 -10.69 11.76 1.09
C LEU A 82 -9.34 11.55 1.78
N VAL A 83 -9.20 10.44 2.52
CA VAL A 83 -7.96 10.10 3.23
C VAL A 83 -6.82 9.86 2.25
N THR A 84 -7.08 9.15 1.15
CA THR A 84 -6.05 8.86 0.14
C THR A 84 -5.59 10.14 -0.55
N VAL A 85 -6.51 10.93 -1.09
CA VAL A 85 -6.16 12.16 -1.81
C VAL A 85 -5.52 13.18 -0.86
N GLY A 86 -6.16 13.48 0.27
CA GLY A 86 -5.66 14.44 1.24
C GLY A 86 -4.33 13.98 1.86
N GLY A 87 -4.22 12.71 2.23
CA GLY A 87 -2.99 12.13 2.77
C GLY A 87 -1.84 12.13 1.76
N THR A 88 -2.12 11.80 0.50
CA THR A 88 -1.09 11.82 -0.56
C THR A 88 -0.61 13.23 -0.84
N LEU A 89 -1.51 14.20 -1.00
CA LEU A 89 -1.12 15.60 -1.23
C LEU A 89 -0.28 16.14 -0.08
N LEU A 90 -0.70 15.91 1.17
CA LEU A 90 0.05 16.31 2.34
C LEU A 90 1.42 15.61 2.41
N SER A 91 1.45 14.31 2.17
CA SER A 91 2.69 13.52 2.21
C SER A 91 3.69 13.97 1.15
N VAL A 92 3.24 14.20 -0.07
CA VAL A 92 4.08 14.70 -1.17
C VAL A 92 4.64 16.08 -0.82
N PHE A 93 3.78 17.00 -0.37
CA PHE A 93 4.19 18.35 0.00
C PHE A 93 5.24 18.35 1.13
N VAL A 94 4.95 17.67 2.24
CA VAL A 94 5.86 17.59 3.39
C VAL A 94 7.17 16.90 3.01
N THR A 95 7.09 15.78 2.28
CA THR A 95 8.28 15.01 1.92
C THR A 95 9.20 15.77 0.97
N ILE A 96 8.65 16.46 -0.05
CA ILE A 96 9.45 17.28 -0.98
C ILE A 96 10.07 18.46 -0.25
N THR A 97 9.29 19.20 0.56
CA THR A 97 9.78 20.36 1.31
C THR A 97 10.91 19.96 2.26
N TYR A 98 10.73 18.85 2.97
CA TYR A 98 11.75 18.34 3.88
C TYR A 98 13.02 17.89 3.13
N ALA A 99 12.86 17.11 2.05
CA ALA A 99 13.97 16.65 1.22
C ALA A 99 14.76 17.81 0.61
N TYR A 100 14.06 18.83 0.12
CA TYR A 100 14.69 20.04 -0.40
C TYR A 100 15.50 20.75 0.70
N THR A 101 14.89 21.02 1.86
CA THR A 101 15.53 21.72 2.98
C THR A 101 16.83 21.05 3.41
N ILE A 102 16.86 19.72 3.52
CA ILE A 102 18.08 18.98 3.91
C ILE A 102 19.12 18.84 2.80
N THR A 103 18.78 19.28 1.58
CA THR A 103 19.69 19.25 0.42
C THR A 103 20.40 20.57 0.20
N VAL A 104 19.81 21.69 0.62
CA VAL A 104 20.39 23.03 0.51
C VAL A 104 21.73 23.10 1.27
N ARG A 105 22.81 23.54 0.57
CA ARG A 105 24.19 23.52 1.09
C ARG A 105 24.38 24.44 2.30
N ASP A 106 23.76 25.61 2.30
CA ASP A 106 23.95 26.65 3.32
C ASP A 106 23.07 26.47 4.55
N PHE A 107 22.22 25.45 4.55
CA PHE A 107 21.35 25.18 5.68
C PHE A 107 22.07 24.43 6.81
N LYS A 108 22.42 25.14 7.86
CA LYS A 108 23.26 24.66 8.98
C LYS A 108 22.72 23.39 9.66
N PHE A 109 21.39 23.25 9.73
CA PHE A 109 20.73 22.12 10.40
C PHE A 109 20.46 20.93 9.47
N GLY A 110 20.80 20.99 8.18
CA GLY A 110 20.49 19.95 7.19
C GLY A 110 21.01 18.56 7.58
N LYS A 111 22.25 18.49 8.11
CA LYS A 111 22.84 17.22 8.58
C LYS A 111 22.10 16.65 9.80
N PHE A 112 21.73 17.52 10.76
CA PHE A 112 20.99 17.12 11.95
C PHE A 112 19.60 16.60 11.60
N LEU A 113 18.85 17.34 10.76
CA LEU A 113 17.52 16.91 10.33
C LEU A 113 17.58 15.60 9.52
N ALA A 114 18.57 15.44 8.64
CA ALA A 114 18.76 14.18 7.92
C ALA A 114 19.01 13.01 8.88
N PHE A 115 19.89 13.19 9.87
CA PHE A 115 20.15 12.18 10.90
C PHE A 115 18.90 11.90 11.73
N PHE A 116 18.18 12.94 12.16
CA PHE A 116 16.95 12.80 12.93
C PHE A 116 15.88 11.98 12.18
N ALA A 117 15.67 12.28 10.90
CA ALA A 117 14.76 11.49 10.07
C ALA A 117 15.20 10.03 9.96
N TYR A 118 16.50 9.78 9.75
CA TYR A 118 17.04 8.41 9.72
C TYR A 118 16.86 7.69 11.06
N PHE A 119 17.10 8.39 12.17
CA PHE A 119 16.91 7.86 13.51
C PHE A 119 15.45 7.41 13.73
N THR A 120 14.45 8.23 13.34
CA THR A 120 13.03 7.86 13.46
C THR A 120 12.64 6.65 12.63
N MET A 121 13.36 6.39 11.53
CA MET A 121 13.15 5.19 10.70
C MET A 121 13.65 3.91 11.40
N LEU A 122 14.78 4.01 12.12
CA LEU A 122 15.38 2.87 12.82
C LEU A 122 14.68 2.54 14.14
N PHE A 123 14.19 3.56 14.85
CA PHE A 123 13.56 3.40 16.15
C PHE A 123 12.06 3.62 16.07
N ASN A 124 11.32 2.52 16.03
CA ASN A 124 9.87 2.54 16.05
C ASN A 124 9.38 2.15 17.45
N GLY A 125 8.55 3.00 18.04
CA GLY A 125 7.95 2.74 19.35
C GLY A 125 6.93 1.61 19.37
N GLY A 126 6.51 1.13 18.19
CA GLY A 126 5.48 0.11 18.05
C GLY A 126 4.05 0.67 18.07
N MET A 127 3.08 -0.24 17.99
CA MET A 127 1.67 0.11 17.84
C MET A 127 1.09 0.82 19.07
N LEU A 128 1.45 0.41 20.28
CA LEU A 128 0.88 0.96 21.50
C LEU A 128 1.28 2.44 21.74
N PRO A 129 2.55 2.83 21.72
CA PRO A 129 2.95 4.23 21.76
C PRO A 129 2.35 5.06 20.64
N TRP A 130 2.30 4.56 19.42
CA TRP A 130 1.67 5.22 18.29
C TRP A 130 0.18 5.52 18.57
N TYR A 131 -0.57 4.53 19.04
CA TYR A 131 -1.98 4.69 19.39
C TYR A 131 -2.19 5.73 20.51
N LEU A 132 -1.38 5.66 21.58
CA LEU A 132 -1.49 6.61 22.71
C LEU A 132 -1.17 8.04 22.27
N VAL A 133 -0.13 8.24 21.48
CA VAL A 133 0.23 9.57 20.96
C VAL A 133 -0.90 10.12 20.10
N THR A 134 -1.41 9.33 19.16
CA THR A 134 -2.44 9.79 18.23
C THR A 134 -3.77 10.07 18.93
N THR A 135 -4.20 9.21 19.84
CA THR A 135 -5.54 9.31 20.44
C THR A 135 -5.55 10.17 21.71
N LYS A 136 -4.56 10.00 22.60
CA LYS A 136 -4.56 10.64 23.92
C LYS A 136 -3.82 11.98 23.92
N TYR A 137 -2.64 12.04 23.30
CA TYR A 137 -1.84 13.27 23.30
C TYR A 137 -2.25 14.27 22.23
N LEU A 138 -2.52 13.80 21.02
CA LEU A 138 -2.97 14.64 19.90
C LEU A 138 -4.49 14.82 19.84
N GLY A 139 -5.27 14.02 20.61
CA GLY A 139 -6.71 14.12 20.65
C GLY A 139 -7.40 13.80 19.33
N LEU A 140 -6.77 13.04 18.44
CA LEU A 140 -7.25 12.76 17.08
C LEU A 140 -8.16 11.52 17.01
N LYS A 141 -8.70 11.06 18.16
CA LYS A 141 -9.63 9.93 18.17
C LYS A 141 -10.83 10.23 17.24
N ASP A 142 -11.23 9.25 16.45
CA ASP A 142 -12.36 9.29 15.51
C ASP A 142 -12.27 10.43 14.46
N SER A 143 -11.05 10.88 14.14
CA SER A 143 -10.79 11.92 13.13
C SER A 143 -10.07 11.36 11.89
N TYR A 144 -10.38 11.89 10.71
CA TYR A 144 -9.60 11.60 9.48
C TYR A 144 -8.13 12.00 9.61
N LEU A 145 -7.83 13.00 10.43
CA LEU A 145 -6.45 13.41 10.69
C LEU A 145 -5.64 12.33 11.39
N ALA A 146 -6.26 11.47 12.20
CA ALA A 146 -5.59 10.31 12.79
C ALA A 146 -5.06 9.32 11.73
N MET A 147 -5.70 9.28 10.57
CA MET A 147 -5.29 8.41 9.45
C MET A 147 -4.29 9.10 8.52
N ILE A 148 -4.23 10.42 8.51
CA ILE A 148 -3.40 11.20 7.57
C ILE A 148 -2.09 11.64 8.21
N LEU A 149 -2.13 12.26 9.40
CA LEU A 149 -0.96 12.91 10.02
C LEU A 149 0.20 11.96 10.32
N PRO A 150 0.00 10.76 10.88
CA PRO A 150 1.12 9.85 11.15
C PRO A 150 1.87 9.40 9.90
N TYR A 151 1.21 9.45 8.75
CA TYR A 151 1.76 9.05 7.46
C TYR A 151 2.13 10.24 6.55
N ALA A 152 2.10 11.46 7.11
CA ALA A 152 2.38 12.68 6.37
C ALA A 152 3.80 12.75 5.80
N MET A 153 4.75 11.99 6.35
CA MET A 153 6.10 11.88 5.81
C MET A 153 6.58 10.42 5.84
N ASN A 154 7.03 9.92 4.68
CA ASN A 154 7.75 8.67 4.58
C ASN A 154 9.25 8.97 4.42
N VAL A 155 10.05 8.56 5.41
CA VAL A 155 11.49 8.83 5.44
C VAL A 155 12.23 8.20 4.28
N PHE A 156 11.84 7.01 3.85
CA PHE A 156 12.44 6.34 2.69
C PHE A 156 12.21 7.16 1.40
N ASN A 157 10.97 7.58 1.15
CA ASN A 157 10.63 8.41 0.01
C ASN A 157 11.37 9.77 0.05
N MET A 158 11.51 10.34 1.24
CA MET A 158 12.28 11.57 1.45
C MET A 158 13.74 11.40 1.01
N TYR A 159 14.39 10.29 1.37
CA TYR A 159 15.76 10.03 0.92
C TYR A 159 15.87 9.75 -0.58
N LEU A 160 14.88 9.12 -1.19
CA LEU A 160 14.82 8.97 -2.66
C LEU A 160 14.77 10.33 -3.34
N ILE A 161 13.86 11.21 -2.90
CA ILE A 161 13.72 12.58 -3.44
C ILE A 161 15.02 13.38 -3.21
N ARG A 162 15.59 13.30 -2.01
CA ARG A 162 16.88 13.94 -1.71
C ARG A 162 17.99 13.50 -2.68
N ASN A 163 18.10 12.21 -2.93
CA ASN A 163 19.12 11.70 -3.86
C ASN A 163 18.87 12.17 -5.29
N PHE A 164 17.60 12.25 -5.69
CA PHE A 164 17.22 12.81 -6.99
C PHE A 164 17.61 14.29 -7.10
N ILE A 165 17.27 15.12 -6.11
CA ILE A 165 17.60 16.56 -6.09
C ILE A 165 19.13 16.76 -6.14
N LYS A 166 19.91 15.94 -5.42
CA LYS A 166 21.37 16.01 -5.46
C LYS A 166 21.98 15.68 -6.81
N GLY A 167 21.28 14.92 -7.65
CA GLY A 167 21.69 14.59 -9.02
C GLY A 167 21.40 15.68 -10.04
N LEU A 168 20.61 16.71 -9.66
CA LEU A 168 20.32 17.83 -10.54
C LEU A 168 21.49 18.83 -10.59
N PRO A 169 21.76 19.45 -11.75
CA PRO A 169 22.68 20.57 -11.83
C PRO A 169 22.28 21.70 -10.88
N TYR A 170 23.28 22.29 -10.24
CA TYR A 170 23.05 23.32 -9.21
C TYR A 170 22.27 24.53 -9.75
N GLU A 171 22.50 24.87 -11.01
CA GLU A 171 21.82 25.98 -11.74
C GLU A 171 20.30 25.81 -11.85
N LEU A 172 19.77 24.62 -11.62
CA LEU A 172 18.32 24.36 -11.61
C LEU A 172 17.70 24.44 -10.21
N ILE A 173 18.54 24.61 -9.17
CA ILE A 173 18.11 24.62 -7.76
C ILE A 173 18.10 26.06 -7.18
N GLU A 174 18.82 26.98 -7.84
CA GLU A 174 18.78 28.43 -7.56
C GLU A 174 17.53 29.07 -8.21
#